data_d9f053f8c8ea52cb80862326eed3bb32
#
_entry.id   d9f053f8c8ea52cb80862326eed3bb32
#
_cell.length_a   1.000
_cell.length_b   1.000
_cell.length_c   1.000
_cell.angle_alpha   90.00
_cell.angle_beta   90.00
_cell.angle_gamma   90.00
#
_symmetry.space_group_name_H-M   'P 1'
#
loop_
_entity.id
_entity.type
_entity.pdbx_description
1 polymer ?
#
loop_
_entity_poly.entity_id
_entity_poly.type
_entity_poly.pdbx_seq_one_letter_code
_entity_poly.pdbx_strand_id
1 'polypeptide(L)'
;IALVQGIEVGTVRGSAFELADFERSFVARGGNKLDVDLARLYYEGDLSQNAYLEPNDYIYVASSLRREIYVLGEVNNPGRIKMPVPLRMTSAIGEAGGFGKEAYKMRVLLVRGNINNPETRVINMKAIVTGEEKDFIVQDRDIIFVSKRPFALAERILDNAIFTFVQTVTAEAVNQGYDPVLLSN
;
A
#
# COMPACT_ATOMS: atom_id res chain seq x y z
N ILE A 1 -17.24 23.86 -7.83
CA ILE A 1 -16.06 22.98 -7.64
C ILE A 1 -14.94 23.61 -8.43
N ALA A 2 -13.97 24.22 -7.73
CA ALA A 2 -12.73 24.61 -8.36
C ALA A 2 -11.93 23.35 -8.66
N LEU A 3 -11.86 22.92 -9.92
CA LEU A 3 -10.92 21.93 -10.36
C LEU A 3 -9.51 22.48 -10.12
N VAL A 4 -8.81 21.91 -9.17
CA VAL A 4 -7.38 22.20 -9.00
C VAL A 4 -6.68 21.71 -10.27
N GLN A 5 -6.08 22.64 -11.01
CA GLN A 5 -5.26 22.33 -12.17
C GLN A 5 -4.19 21.30 -11.78
N GLY A 6 -3.95 20.33 -12.67
CA GLY A 6 -3.05 19.23 -12.43
C GLY A 6 -1.69 19.68 -11.91
N ILE A 7 -1.22 19.04 -10.87
CA ILE A 7 0.10 19.26 -10.29
C ILE A 7 1.08 18.41 -11.06
N GLU A 8 2.03 19.02 -11.76
CA GLU A 8 3.20 18.30 -12.26
C GLU A 8 4.17 18.10 -11.09
N VAL A 9 4.33 16.85 -10.66
CA VAL A 9 5.38 16.46 -9.72
C VAL A 9 6.33 15.50 -10.42
N GLY A 10 7.39 16.03 -10.96
CA GLY A 10 8.39 15.24 -11.69
C GLY A 10 7.86 14.64 -12.99
N THR A 11 8.11 13.35 -13.24
CA THR A 11 7.71 12.63 -14.46
C THR A 11 6.30 12.03 -14.39
N VAL A 12 5.54 12.25 -13.31
CA VAL A 12 4.18 11.70 -13.15
C VAL A 12 3.18 12.69 -13.71
N ARG A 13 2.60 12.36 -14.87
CA ARG A 13 1.47 13.06 -15.45
C ARG A 13 0.19 12.31 -15.10
N GLY A 14 -0.70 12.95 -14.35
CA GLY A 14 -2.01 12.40 -14.02
C GLY A 14 -2.99 13.53 -13.73
N SER A 15 -4.28 13.24 -13.83
CA SER A 15 -5.30 14.16 -13.35
C SER A 15 -5.25 14.25 -11.82
N ALA A 16 -5.76 15.35 -11.25
CA ALA A 16 -5.85 15.49 -9.78
C ALA A 16 -6.64 14.33 -9.15
N PHE A 17 -7.59 13.74 -9.90
CA PHE A 17 -8.37 12.58 -9.46
C PHE A 17 -7.56 11.28 -9.46
N GLU A 18 -6.70 11.05 -10.45
CA GLU A 18 -5.83 9.88 -10.51
C GLU A 18 -4.78 9.88 -9.40
N LEU A 19 -4.40 11.06 -8.93
CA LEU A 19 -3.43 11.25 -7.86
C LEU A 19 -4.07 11.40 -6.48
N ALA A 20 -5.39 11.33 -6.38
CA ALA A 20 -6.13 11.42 -5.13
C ALA A 20 -6.22 10.07 -4.42
N ASP A 21 -6.07 10.08 -3.11
CA ASP A 21 -6.37 8.98 -2.21
C ASP A 21 -7.73 9.21 -1.57
N PHE A 22 -8.78 8.71 -2.20
CA PHE A 22 -10.15 8.94 -1.74
C PHE A 22 -10.47 8.22 -0.44
N GLU A 23 -9.78 7.13 -0.08
CA GLU A 23 -9.93 6.44 1.20
C GLU A 23 -9.52 7.32 2.39
N ARG A 24 -8.54 8.21 2.17
CA ARG A 24 -8.02 9.14 3.19
C ARG A 24 -8.56 10.56 3.02
N SER A 25 -9.37 10.79 2.00
CA SER A 25 -10.01 12.08 1.72
C SER A 25 -11.32 12.21 2.49
N PHE A 26 -11.71 13.43 2.80
CA PHE A 26 -12.96 13.68 3.54
C PHE A 26 -13.53 15.07 3.27
N VAL A 27 -14.80 15.22 3.58
CA VAL A 27 -15.49 16.51 3.63
C VAL A 27 -15.78 16.85 5.10
N ALA A 28 -15.56 18.10 5.49
CA ALA A 28 -15.87 18.59 6.82
C ALA A 28 -16.74 19.83 6.77
N ARG A 29 -17.70 19.92 7.69
CA ARG A 29 -18.63 21.04 7.86
C ARG A 29 -18.66 21.46 9.33
N GLY A 30 -18.44 22.76 9.57
CA GLY A 30 -18.46 23.29 10.93
C GLY A 30 -17.44 22.61 11.88
N GLY A 31 -16.29 22.17 11.35
CA GLY A 31 -15.25 21.48 12.10
C GLY A 31 -15.48 19.97 12.30
N ASN A 32 -16.60 19.42 11.86
CA ASN A 32 -16.89 17.99 11.93
C ASN A 32 -16.76 17.31 10.58
N LYS A 33 -16.20 16.09 10.57
CA LYS A 33 -16.16 15.28 9.36
C LYS A 33 -17.57 14.80 9.02
N LEU A 34 -17.98 14.96 7.75
CA LEU A 34 -19.23 14.41 7.26
C LEU A 34 -19.09 12.89 7.08
N ASP A 35 -20.18 12.17 7.28
CA ASP A 35 -20.28 10.73 7.04
C ASP A 35 -20.48 10.46 5.54
N VAL A 36 -19.40 10.61 4.78
CA VAL A 36 -19.35 10.43 3.33
C VAL A 36 -18.11 9.60 2.99
N ASP A 37 -18.32 8.51 2.28
CA ASP A 37 -17.24 7.67 1.76
C ASP A 37 -16.91 8.09 0.31
N LEU A 38 -15.88 8.92 0.17
CA LEU A 38 -15.44 9.40 -1.15
C LEU A 38 -14.86 8.29 -2.03
N ALA A 39 -14.32 7.23 -1.44
CA ALA A 39 -13.79 6.09 -2.18
C ALA A 39 -14.94 5.28 -2.81
N ARG A 40 -16.01 4.99 -2.06
CA ARG A 40 -17.19 4.33 -2.60
C ARG A 40 -17.89 5.19 -3.66
N LEU A 41 -18.00 6.49 -3.41
CA LEU A 41 -18.56 7.41 -4.40
C LEU A 41 -17.80 7.37 -5.72
N TYR A 42 -16.48 7.40 -5.68
CA TYR A 42 -15.65 7.50 -6.88
C TYR A 42 -15.39 6.15 -7.56
N TYR A 43 -14.97 5.12 -6.81
CA TYR A 43 -14.58 3.83 -7.38
C TYR A 43 -15.76 2.91 -7.68
N GLU A 44 -16.83 2.99 -6.88
CA GLU A 44 -18.00 2.13 -7.01
C GLU A 44 -19.21 2.82 -7.64
N GLY A 45 -19.16 4.17 -7.79
CA GLY A 45 -20.28 4.96 -8.29
C GLY A 45 -21.45 5.01 -7.33
N ASP A 46 -21.24 4.79 -6.03
CA ASP A 46 -22.28 4.77 -5.01
C ASP A 46 -22.77 6.19 -4.72
N LEU A 47 -23.84 6.59 -5.41
CA LEU A 47 -24.44 7.91 -5.26
C LEU A 47 -25.07 8.16 -3.88
N SER A 48 -25.30 7.12 -3.06
CA SER A 48 -25.75 7.31 -1.67
C SER A 48 -24.71 8.06 -0.83
N GLN A 49 -23.44 8.04 -1.26
CA GLN A 49 -22.32 8.75 -0.63
C GLN A 49 -22.15 10.19 -1.14
N ASN A 50 -23.02 10.65 -2.05
CA ASN A 50 -22.93 12.01 -2.55
C ASN A 50 -23.51 13.01 -1.54
N ALA A 51 -22.73 14.03 -1.16
CA ALA A 51 -23.16 15.09 -0.28
C ALA A 51 -23.31 16.41 -1.05
N TYR A 52 -24.39 17.14 -0.78
CA TYR A 52 -24.53 18.51 -1.24
C TYR A 52 -23.59 19.40 -0.44
N LEU A 53 -22.72 20.14 -1.15
CA LEU A 53 -21.80 21.06 -0.53
C LEU A 53 -22.49 22.36 -0.13
N GLU A 54 -22.12 22.88 1.03
CA GLU A 54 -22.58 24.17 1.56
C GLU A 54 -21.42 25.17 1.60
N PRO A 55 -21.72 26.48 1.67
CA PRO A 55 -20.69 27.50 1.89
C PRO A 55 -19.89 27.20 3.17
N ASN A 56 -18.55 27.33 3.08
CA ASN A 56 -17.58 27.04 4.14
C ASN A 56 -17.36 25.53 4.44
N ASP A 57 -17.84 24.63 3.60
CA ASP A 57 -17.39 23.24 3.66
C ASP A 57 -15.91 23.16 3.28
N TYR A 58 -15.18 22.33 4.01
CA TYR A 58 -13.78 22.03 3.76
C TYR A 58 -13.64 20.65 3.14
N ILE A 59 -13.03 20.57 1.96
CA ILE A 59 -12.74 19.31 1.27
C ILE A 59 -11.25 19.04 1.36
N TYR A 60 -10.87 17.99 2.05
CA TYR A 60 -9.50 17.51 2.09
C TYR A 60 -9.33 16.35 1.09
N VAL A 61 -8.41 16.51 0.14
CA VAL A 61 -8.04 15.48 -0.82
C VAL A 61 -6.61 15.03 -0.52
N ALA A 62 -6.49 13.81 -0.01
CA ALA A 62 -5.19 13.20 0.27
C ALA A 62 -4.49 12.82 -1.04
N SER A 63 -3.16 12.82 -1.04
CA SER A 63 -2.36 12.40 -2.19
C SER A 63 -2.07 10.90 -2.14
N SER A 64 -2.27 10.20 -3.25
CA SER A 64 -1.89 8.80 -3.44
C SER A 64 -0.41 8.60 -3.77
N LEU A 65 0.32 9.67 -4.10
CA LEU A 65 1.73 9.61 -4.54
C LEU A 65 2.68 9.02 -3.50
N ARG A 66 2.27 9.00 -2.23
CA ARG A 66 3.06 8.45 -1.12
C ARG A 66 2.62 7.06 -0.67
N ARG A 67 1.62 6.48 -1.33
CA ARG A 67 1.21 5.11 -1.01
C ARG A 67 2.21 4.13 -1.60
N GLU A 68 2.70 3.25 -0.76
CA GLU A 68 3.67 2.23 -1.14
C GLU A 68 3.51 0.97 -0.31
N ILE A 69 3.90 -0.15 -0.89
CA ILE A 69 4.01 -1.45 -0.23
C ILE A 69 5.40 -2.00 -0.49
N TYR A 70 5.77 -2.99 0.31
CA TYR A 70 7.05 -3.69 0.15
C TYR A 70 6.77 -5.14 -0.17
N VAL A 71 7.27 -5.62 -1.32
CA VAL A 71 7.23 -7.03 -1.70
C VAL A 71 8.63 -7.57 -1.69
N LEU A 72 8.89 -8.50 -0.79
CA LEU A 72 10.24 -8.94 -0.43
C LEU A 72 10.36 -10.45 -0.48
N GLY A 73 11.61 -10.93 -0.47
CA GLY A 73 11.92 -12.36 -0.47
C GLY A 73 11.92 -12.96 -1.88
N GLU A 74 11.33 -14.11 -2.06
CA GLU A 74 11.41 -14.92 -3.28
C GLU A 74 10.38 -14.48 -4.33
N VAL A 75 10.58 -13.26 -4.86
CA VAL A 75 9.92 -12.69 -6.03
C VAL A 75 10.98 -12.27 -7.03
N ASN A 76 10.61 -12.06 -8.30
CA ASN A 76 11.60 -11.75 -9.33
C ASN A 76 12.22 -10.35 -9.15
N ASN A 77 11.44 -9.36 -8.70
CA ASN A 77 11.90 -7.98 -8.47
C ASN A 77 11.48 -7.55 -7.05
N PRO A 78 12.22 -7.99 -6.01
CA PRO A 78 11.92 -7.58 -4.63
C PRO A 78 12.20 -6.09 -4.42
N GLY A 79 11.34 -5.42 -3.68
CA GLY A 79 11.53 -4.01 -3.36
C GLY A 79 10.24 -3.28 -3.03
N ARG A 80 10.33 -1.97 -3.08
CA ARG A 80 9.24 -1.05 -2.88
C ARG A 80 8.39 -0.91 -4.16
N ILE A 81 7.08 -1.00 -3.99
CA ILE A 81 6.12 -0.81 -5.07
C ILE A 81 5.26 0.41 -4.74
N LYS A 82 5.27 1.40 -5.61
CA LYS A 82 4.37 2.55 -5.51
C LYS A 82 2.95 2.12 -5.86
N MET A 83 1.99 2.56 -5.06
CA MET A 83 0.60 2.14 -5.16
C MET A 83 -0.33 3.36 -5.32
N PRO A 84 -0.31 4.04 -6.49
CA PRO A 84 -1.16 5.22 -6.72
C PRO A 84 -2.65 4.87 -6.74
N VAL A 85 -2.99 3.61 -7.03
CA VAL A 85 -4.34 3.06 -7.00
C VAL A 85 -4.37 1.82 -6.09
N PRO A 86 -5.53 1.46 -5.53
CA PRO A 86 -5.67 0.25 -4.73
C PRO A 86 -5.24 -0.99 -5.51
N LEU A 87 -4.30 -1.76 -4.96
CA LEU A 87 -3.82 -3.02 -5.53
C LEU A 87 -4.37 -4.21 -4.78
N ARG A 88 -4.69 -5.28 -5.51
CA ARG A 88 -4.98 -6.58 -4.91
C ARG A 88 -3.68 -7.32 -4.59
N MET A 89 -3.75 -8.28 -3.69
CA MET A 89 -2.61 -9.10 -3.28
C MET A 89 -1.95 -9.80 -4.48
N THR A 90 -2.74 -10.33 -5.42
CA THR A 90 -2.22 -10.95 -6.65
C THR A 90 -1.53 -9.93 -7.55
N SER A 91 -2.11 -8.72 -7.70
CA SER A 91 -1.51 -7.63 -8.49
C SER A 91 -0.19 -7.16 -7.87
N ALA A 92 -0.10 -7.06 -6.54
CA ALA A 92 1.12 -6.69 -5.86
C ALA A 92 2.28 -7.66 -6.13
N ILE A 93 2.00 -8.96 -6.13
CA ILE A 93 2.99 -9.99 -6.54
C ILE A 93 3.33 -9.85 -8.03
N GLY A 94 2.34 -9.54 -8.89
CA GLY A 94 2.55 -9.30 -10.32
C GLY A 94 3.49 -8.12 -10.58
N GLU A 95 3.30 -6.99 -9.88
CA GLU A 95 4.18 -5.80 -9.96
C GLU A 95 5.62 -6.12 -9.52
N ALA A 96 5.80 -7.05 -8.57
CA ALA A 96 7.11 -7.58 -8.19
C ALA A 96 7.69 -8.57 -9.24
N GLY A 97 7.13 -8.63 -10.45
CA GLY A 97 7.56 -9.55 -11.49
C GLY A 97 7.14 -11.01 -11.28
N GLY A 98 6.22 -11.26 -10.34
CA GLY A 98 5.76 -12.59 -9.99
C GLY A 98 6.66 -13.32 -9.00
N PHE A 99 6.29 -14.57 -8.71
CA PHE A 99 7.04 -15.43 -7.80
C PHE A 99 8.36 -15.89 -8.40
N GLY A 100 9.40 -15.89 -7.58
CA GLY A 100 10.67 -16.53 -7.88
C GLY A 100 10.54 -18.05 -8.02
N LYS A 101 11.58 -18.70 -8.54
CA LYS A 101 11.58 -20.13 -8.85
C LYS A 101 11.40 -21.01 -7.60
N GLU A 102 11.90 -20.55 -6.45
CA GLU A 102 11.87 -21.31 -5.19
C GLU A 102 10.78 -20.81 -4.22
N ALA A 103 9.86 -19.97 -4.71
CA ALA A 103 8.83 -19.34 -3.90
C ALA A 103 7.85 -20.36 -3.29
N TYR A 104 7.66 -20.29 -1.98
CA TYR A 104 6.67 -21.10 -1.28
C TYR A 104 5.33 -20.36 -1.22
N LYS A 105 4.51 -20.55 -2.24
CA LYS A 105 3.26 -19.81 -2.50
C LYS A 105 2.14 -20.09 -1.49
N MET A 106 2.22 -21.18 -0.73
CA MET A 106 1.18 -21.55 0.24
C MET A 106 1.27 -20.77 1.55
N ARG A 107 2.37 -20.07 1.80
CA ARG A 107 2.59 -19.31 3.04
C ARG A 107 3.38 -18.04 2.75
N VAL A 108 2.67 -17.05 2.25
CA VAL A 108 3.19 -15.68 2.09
C VAL A 108 2.83 -14.91 3.34
N LEU A 109 3.79 -14.26 3.98
CA LEU A 109 3.54 -13.45 5.15
C LEU A 109 3.14 -12.04 4.74
N LEU A 110 2.00 -11.59 5.24
CA LEU A 110 1.58 -10.19 5.20
C LEU A 110 1.83 -9.59 6.58
N VAL A 111 2.59 -8.50 6.63
CA VAL A 111 2.84 -7.71 7.84
C VAL A 111 2.22 -6.34 7.64
N ARG A 112 1.36 -5.93 8.56
CA ARG A 112 0.60 -4.68 8.51
C ARG A 112 0.79 -3.87 9.78
N GLY A 113 0.70 -2.56 9.68
CA GLY A 113 0.75 -1.67 10.83
C GLY A 113 2.16 -1.22 11.21
N ASN A 114 2.39 -0.98 12.50
CA ASN A 114 3.67 -0.47 12.98
C ASN A 114 4.64 -1.64 13.25
N ILE A 115 5.91 -1.48 12.87
CA ILE A 115 6.98 -2.48 13.09
C ILE A 115 7.10 -2.87 14.58
N ASN A 116 6.81 -1.95 15.50
CA ASN A 116 6.87 -2.23 16.94
C ASN A 116 5.69 -3.06 17.46
N ASN A 117 4.59 -3.11 16.72
CA ASN A 117 3.42 -3.94 17.04
C ASN A 117 2.74 -4.36 15.72
N PRO A 118 3.38 -5.28 14.96
CA PRO A 118 2.89 -5.69 13.65
C PRO A 118 1.71 -6.66 13.77
N GLU A 119 0.70 -6.43 12.95
CA GLU A 119 -0.33 -7.43 12.66
C GLU A 119 0.17 -8.34 11.54
N THR A 120 0.26 -9.64 11.81
CA THR A 120 0.77 -10.61 10.84
C THR A 120 -0.32 -11.57 10.38
N ARG A 121 -0.35 -11.84 9.07
CA ARG A 121 -1.25 -12.83 8.46
C ARG A 121 -0.48 -13.73 7.51
N VAL A 122 -0.71 -15.03 7.60
CA VAL A 122 -0.19 -15.99 6.63
C VAL A 122 -1.23 -16.19 5.54
N ILE A 123 -0.85 -15.92 4.31
CA ILE A 123 -1.73 -15.94 3.13
C ILE A 123 -1.37 -17.15 2.26
N ASN A 124 -2.37 -17.94 1.88
CA ASN A 124 -2.22 -18.99 0.90
C ASN A 124 -2.45 -18.45 -0.52
N MET A 125 -1.39 -17.96 -1.14
CA MET A 125 -1.49 -17.43 -2.49
C MET A 125 -1.90 -18.46 -3.55
N LYS A 126 -1.62 -19.77 -3.29
CA LYS A 126 -2.09 -20.83 -4.18
C LYS A 126 -3.62 -20.88 -4.17
N ALA A 127 -4.24 -20.87 -3.00
CA ALA A 127 -5.69 -20.87 -2.85
C ALA A 127 -6.36 -19.65 -3.47
N ILE A 128 -5.73 -18.46 -3.37
CA ILE A 128 -6.25 -17.25 -4.02
C ILE A 128 -6.20 -17.40 -5.55
N VAL A 129 -5.08 -17.86 -6.11
CA VAL A 129 -4.91 -18.01 -7.56
C VAL A 129 -5.82 -19.10 -8.15
N THR A 130 -6.12 -20.15 -7.38
CA THR A 130 -7.06 -21.21 -7.80
C THR A 130 -8.53 -20.85 -7.57
N GLY A 131 -8.81 -19.70 -6.93
CA GLY A 131 -10.19 -19.24 -6.63
C GLY A 131 -10.81 -19.88 -5.40
N GLU A 132 -10.07 -20.64 -4.62
CA GLU A 132 -10.53 -21.24 -3.35
C GLU A 132 -10.65 -20.18 -2.24
N GLU A 133 -9.81 -19.15 -2.27
CA GLU A 133 -9.85 -17.99 -1.37
C GLU A 133 -10.04 -16.69 -2.16
N LYS A 134 -10.69 -15.71 -1.55
CA LYS A 134 -10.90 -14.40 -2.16
C LYS A 134 -9.63 -13.57 -2.11
N ASP A 135 -9.31 -12.95 -3.23
CA ASP A 135 -8.26 -11.93 -3.29
C ASP A 135 -8.74 -10.64 -2.58
N PHE A 136 -7.81 -9.94 -1.96
CA PHE A 136 -8.10 -8.75 -1.16
C PHE A 136 -7.16 -7.58 -1.50
N ILE A 137 -7.57 -6.36 -1.13
CA ILE A 137 -6.79 -5.15 -1.35
C ILE A 137 -5.71 -5.03 -0.26
N VAL A 138 -4.47 -4.80 -0.70
CA VAL A 138 -3.35 -4.48 0.19
C VAL A 138 -3.43 -3.01 0.62
N GLN A 139 -2.91 -2.71 1.81
CA GLN A 139 -2.93 -1.36 2.37
C GLN A 139 -1.56 -0.68 2.24
N ASP A 140 -1.57 0.64 2.39
CA ASP A 140 -0.35 1.43 2.45
C ASP A 140 0.59 0.91 3.55
N ARG A 141 1.88 0.77 3.21
CA ARG A 141 2.95 0.23 4.06
C ARG A 141 2.83 -1.24 4.44
N ASP A 142 1.97 -2.00 3.78
CA ASP A 142 2.00 -3.47 3.93
C ASP A 142 3.35 -4.02 3.47
N ILE A 143 3.88 -4.98 4.23
CA ILE A 143 5.05 -5.76 3.85
C ILE A 143 4.58 -7.16 3.47
N ILE A 144 4.83 -7.55 2.23
CA ILE A 144 4.53 -8.87 1.69
C ILE A 144 5.84 -9.64 1.57
N PHE A 145 6.01 -10.67 2.38
CA PHE A 145 7.24 -11.47 2.38
C PHE A 145 6.99 -12.87 1.83
N VAL A 146 7.65 -13.19 0.73
CA VAL A 146 7.60 -14.51 0.08
C VAL A 146 8.83 -15.31 0.49
N SER A 147 8.63 -16.45 1.13
CA SER A 147 9.72 -17.31 1.58
C SER A 147 10.09 -18.37 0.54
N LYS A 148 11.32 -18.89 0.62
CA LYS A 148 11.82 -20.01 -0.20
C LYS A 148 11.34 -21.39 0.28
N ARG A 149 11.00 -21.53 1.56
CA ARG A 149 10.71 -22.83 2.19
C ARG A 149 9.54 -22.70 3.14
N PRO A 150 8.81 -23.78 3.41
CA PRO A 150 7.83 -23.80 4.47
C PRO A 150 8.56 -23.57 5.82
N PHE A 151 8.33 -22.43 6.44
CA PHE A 151 8.86 -22.14 7.77
C PHE A 151 8.01 -22.85 8.83
N ALA A 152 8.67 -23.54 9.75
CA ALA A 152 8.01 -24.22 10.85
C ALA A 152 7.41 -23.26 11.89
N LEU A 153 7.96 -22.03 12.03
CA LEU A 153 7.58 -21.06 13.04
C LEU A 153 7.33 -19.70 12.39
N ALA A 154 6.15 -19.12 12.64
CA ALA A 154 5.75 -17.79 12.13
C ALA A 154 6.71 -16.68 12.61
N GLU A 155 7.23 -16.78 13.83
CA GLU A 155 8.19 -15.83 14.42
C GLU A 155 9.45 -15.66 13.58
N ARG A 156 10.04 -16.74 13.09
CA ARG A 156 11.26 -16.66 12.25
C ARG A 156 11.01 -16.02 10.88
N ILE A 157 9.79 -16.15 10.35
CA ILE A 157 9.41 -15.48 9.10
C ILE A 157 9.31 -13.99 9.34
N LEU A 158 8.70 -13.60 10.47
CA LEU A 158 8.54 -12.21 10.84
C LEU A 158 9.90 -11.53 11.03
N ASP A 159 10.81 -12.15 11.78
CA ASP A 159 12.16 -11.62 11.99
C ASP A 159 12.90 -11.41 10.66
N ASN A 160 12.82 -12.38 9.75
CA ASN A 160 13.42 -12.27 8.43
C ASN A 160 12.74 -11.20 7.56
N ALA A 161 11.43 -11.07 7.64
CA ALA A 161 10.68 -10.06 6.90
C ALA A 161 11.05 -8.66 7.37
N ILE A 162 11.08 -8.42 8.69
CA ILE A 162 11.49 -7.15 9.29
C ILE A 162 12.95 -6.85 8.95
N PHE A 163 13.85 -7.80 9.10
CA PHE A 163 15.27 -7.62 8.78
C PHE A 163 15.47 -7.24 7.30
N THR A 164 14.82 -7.97 6.38
CA THR A 164 14.88 -7.70 4.95
C THR A 164 14.28 -6.33 4.62
N PHE A 165 13.18 -5.97 5.26
CA PHE A 165 12.55 -4.65 5.11
C PHE A 165 13.51 -3.53 5.55
N VAL A 166 14.11 -3.63 6.73
CA VAL A 166 15.06 -2.63 7.22
C VAL A 166 16.23 -2.49 6.27
N GLN A 167 16.81 -3.57 5.77
CA GLN A 167 17.89 -3.52 4.79
C GLN A 167 17.46 -2.84 3.49
N THR A 168 16.27 -3.14 2.97
CA THR A 168 15.76 -2.57 1.71
C THR A 168 15.58 -1.06 1.86
N VAL A 169 14.91 -0.61 2.94
CA VAL A 169 14.67 0.82 3.19
C VAL A 169 15.98 1.57 3.40
N THR A 170 16.93 0.98 4.13
CA THR A 170 18.25 1.60 4.35
C THR A 170 19.03 1.73 3.06
N ALA A 171 19.06 0.69 2.23
CA ALA A 171 19.75 0.72 0.94
C ALA A 171 19.14 1.76 -0.02
N GLU A 172 17.82 1.89 -0.06
CA GLU A 172 17.14 2.92 -0.86
C GLU A 172 17.43 4.34 -0.35
N ALA A 173 17.45 4.54 0.97
CA ALA A 173 17.79 5.83 1.58
C ALA A 173 19.21 6.27 1.20
N VAL A 174 20.18 5.37 1.26
CA VAL A 174 21.57 5.63 0.84
C VAL A 174 21.63 5.98 -0.65
N ASN A 175 20.94 5.24 -1.51
CA ASN A 175 20.91 5.51 -2.95
C ASN A 175 20.25 6.84 -3.32
N GLN A 176 19.38 7.37 -2.46
CA GLN A 176 18.75 8.70 -2.63
C GLN A 176 19.56 9.83 -1.98
N GLY A 177 20.77 9.56 -1.50
CA GLY A 177 21.66 10.56 -0.90
C GLY A 177 21.33 10.91 0.56
N TYR A 178 20.48 10.13 1.21
CA TYR A 178 20.26 10.22 2.66
C TYR A 178 21.33 9.42 3.39
N ASP A 179 22.18 10.12 4.16
CA ASP A 179 23.13 9.46 5.05
C ASP A 179 22.45 9.18 6.40
N PRO A 180 22.19 7.91 6.74
CA PRO A 180 21.50 7.54 7.99
C PRO A 180 22.32 7.86 9.25
N VAL A 181 23.59 8.17 9.12
CA VAL A 181 24.50 8.49 10.25
C VAL A 181 24.25 9.90 10.80
N LEU A 182 23.61 10.80 10.05
CA LEU A 182 23.36 12.18 10.48
C LEU A 182 22.13 12.34 11.41
N LEU A 183 21.40 11.29 11.74
CA LEU A 183 20.23 11.32 12.63
C LEU A 183 20.52 10.83 14.06
N SER A 184 21.80 10.61 14.43
CA SER A 184 22.21 10.11 15.75
C SER A 184 22.91 11.18 16.61
N ASN A 185 22.43 12.43 16.57
CA ASN A 185 22.80 13.47 17.53
C ASN A 185 21.58 14.08 18.17
#